data_6a9815ef1200d164dc25bec315606d35
#
_entry.id   6a9815ef1200d164dc25bec315606d35
#
_cell.length_a   1.000
_cell.length_b   1.000
_cell.length_c   1.000
_cell.angle_alpha   90.00
_cell.angle_beta   90.00
_cell.angle_gamma   90.00
#
_symmetry.space_group_name_H-M   'P 1'
#
loop_
_entity.id
_entity.type
_entity.pdbx_description
1 polymer ?
#
loop_
_entity_poly.entity_id
_entity_poly.type
_entity_poly.pdbx_seq_one_letter_code
_entity_poly.pdbx_strand_id
1 'polypeptide(L)'
;LAYLIDDQVGIAAMVSLSLMTGVQAGFSIYVTLFSLAGGVAAAISVRRVKSRKGQYLSILYISAAALLAIFSIDFLFRGESLANVTANLGWATVNAFLSTMITIGLLPLMEILFKVTSNFTLLELSDLNRPLLKRLAIEAPGTYHHSIILGNLAEAAAAGIGANPVFARVAAYYHDIGKLRQPQYFVENQGGRENPHNKLSPKMSSLIISNHVKEGVELARAARLPECIIDVIRQHHGKTHISFFYSKEKERNPETRLHEHDFCYSGPKPLTREAAIIMLADSVESASRTLSEPTVSRIKGLVRKIIDSKLRDGQLEMTGLTFKDLTCIGEEFIPILIGVHHQRIEYPEKGRQEDARTRTSTGRTRNQAKPDGARAARKTVSGSQNDDVVPGELSPEAAAFWLEAGAGSKKSIDDFCQSVESPPQVEIPYRFWPVDHSIP
;
A
#
# COMPACT_ATOMS: atom_id res chain seq x y z
N LEU A 1 9.66 -22.82 -3.37
CA LEU A 1 10.27 -22.29 -2.14
C LEU A 1 10.72 -20.83 -2.34
N ALA A 2 11.54 -20.50 -3.34
CA ALA A 2 12.01 -19.14 -3.59
C ALA A 2 10.86 -18.14 -3.84
N TYR A 3 9.75 -18.56 -4.47
CA TYR A 3 8.54 -17.73 -4.63
C TYR A 3 7.73 -17.56 -3.35
N LEU A 4 7.76 -18.54 -2.46
CA LEU A 4 6.84 -18.60 -1.34
C LEU A 4 7.47 -18.13 -0.02
N ILE A 5 8.79 -18.27 0.13
CA ILE A 5 9.48 -18.01 1.38
C ILE A 5 10.56 -16.94 1.17
N ASP A 6 11.69 -17.36 0.62
CA ASP A 6 12.87 -16.54 0.38
C ASP A 6 13.77 -17.21 -0.65
N ASP A 7 14.54 -16.42 -1.38
CA ASP A 7 15.46 -16.92 -2.38
C ASP A 7 16.69 -17.61 -1.78
N GLN A 8 17.15 -17.20 -0.60
CA GLN A 8 18.25 -17.88 0.12
C GLN A 8 17.83 -19.29 0.54
N VAL A 9 16.60 -19.42 1.08
CA VAL A 9 16.00 -20.73 1.39
C VAL A 9 15.84 -21.56 0.09
N GLY A 10 15.45 -20.90 -0.99
CA GLY A 10 15.34 -21.53 -2.31
C GLY A 10 16.68 -22.09 -2.79
N ILE A 11 17.76 -21.33 -2.69
CA ILE A 11 19.10 -21.74 -3.09
C ILE A 11 19.61 -22.89 -2.20
N ALA A 12 19.46 -22.78 -0.89
CA ALA A 12 19.87 -23.84 0.04
C ALA A 12 19.15 -25.16 -0.23
N ALA A 13 17.84 -25.12 -0.47
CA ALA A 13 17.05 -26.27 -0.85
C ALA A 13 17.50 -26.88 -2.17
N MET A 14 17.83 -26.06 -3.18
CA MET A 14 18.31 -26.53 -4.47
C MET A 14 19.67 -27.21 -4.39
N VAL A 15 20.59 -26.68 -3.58
CA VAL A 15 21.89 -27.37 -3.32
C VAL A 15 21.65 -28.75 -2.71
N SER A 16 20.83 -28.84 -1.68
CA SER A 16 20.51 -30.10 -1.02
C SER A 16 19.84 -31.10 -1.97
N LEU A 17 18.84 -30.67 -2.74
CA LEU A 17 18.13 -31.50 -3.72
C LEU A 17 19.06 -31.95 -4.86
N SER A 18 19.95 -31.08 -5.34
CA SER A 18 20.91 -31.42 -6.38
C SER A 18 21.90 -32.51 -5.95
N LEU A 19 22.35 -32.46 -4.70
CA LEU A 19 23.18 -33.51 -4.11
C LEU A 19 22.40 -34.83 -4.00
N MET A 20 21.15 -34.79 -3.52
CA MET A 20 20.31 -35.99 -3.42
C MET A 20 20.03 -36.62 -4.80
N THR A 21 19.75 -35.81 -5.81
CA THR A 21 19.55 -36.34 -7.17
C THR A 21 20.81 -36.97 -7.74
N GLY A 22 21.99 -36.43 -7.46
CA GLY A 22 23.27 -37.02 -7.84
C GLY A 22 23.52 -38.38 -7.17
N VAL A 23 23.19 -38.50 -5.87
CA VAL A 23 23.27 -39.79 -5.14
C VAL A 23 22.30 -40.81 -5.73
N GLN A 24 21.04 -40.42 -5.99
CA GLN A 24 20.05 -41.31 -6.62
C GLN A 24 20.47 -41.79 -8.02
N ALA A 25 21.20 -40.94 -8.75
CA ALA A 25 21.75 -41.27 -10.08
C ALA A 25 23.05 -42.05 -10.00
N GLY A 26 23.32 -42.78 -8.94
CA GLY A 26 24.51 -43.60 -8.77
C GLY A 26 25.79 -42.80 -8.47
N PHE A 27 25.69 -41.76 -7.66
CA PHE A 27 26.78 -40.83 -7.33
C PHE A 27 27.32 -40.05 -8.56
N SER A 28 26.44 -39.75 -9.51
CA SER A 28 26.82 -39.05 -10.72
C SER A 28 27.04 -37.55 -10.43
N ILE A 29 28.27 -37.09 -10.52
CA ILE A 29 28.62 -35.67 -10.39
C ILE A 29 28.01 -34.85 -11.53
N TYR A 30 27.84 -35.43 -12.73
CA TYR A 30 27.26 -34.75 -13.87
C TYR A 30 25.79 -34.39 -13.65
N VAL A 31 25.02 -35.34 -13.09
CA VAL A 31 23.60 -35.07 -12.70
C VAL A 31 23.51 -34.04 -11.59
N THR A 32 24.39 -34.08 -10.60
CA THR A 32 24.47 -33.09 -9.56
C THR A 32 24.73 -31.70 -10.12
N LEU A 33 25.73 -31.53 -10.98
CA LEU A 33 26.09 -30.24 -11.58
C LEU A 33 24.99 -29.71 -12.48
N PHE A 34 24.35 -30.56 -13.29
CA PHE A 34 23.22 -30.18 -14.14
C PHE A 34 22.04 -29.67 -13.28
N SER A 35 21.64 -30.42 -12.25
CA SER A 35 20.56 -30.08 -11.36
C SER A 35 20.85 -28.78 -10.60
N LEU A 36 22.09 -28.59 -10.16
CA LEU A 36 22.55 -27.40 -9.45
C LEU A 36 22.48 -26.16 -10.36
N ALA A 37 23.00 -26.26 -11.59
CA ALA A 37 22.98 -25.14 -12.54
C ALA A 37 21.56 -24.68 -12.84
N GLY A 38 20.65 -25.61 -13.17
CA GLY A 38 19.24 -25.33 -13.42
C GLY A 38 18.53 -24.75 -12.22
N GLY A 39 18.76 -25.32 -11.04
CA GLY A 39 18.12 -24.90 -9.79
C GLY A 39 18.57 -23.51 -9.32
N VAL A 40 19.87 -23.22 -9.39
CA VAL A 40 20.40 -21.88 -9.06
C VAL A 40 19.89 -20.84 -10.05
N ALA A 41 19.88 -21.15 -11.35
CA ALA A 41 19.31 -20.26 -12.37
C ALA A 41 17.82 -19.99 -12.10
N ALA A 42 17.05 -21.01 -11.71
CA ALA A 42 15.66 -20.85 -11.31
C ALA A 42 15.51 -19.94 -10.09
N ALA A 43 16.25 -20.16 -9.02
CA ALA A 43 16.19 -19.35 -7.81
C ALA A 43 16.55 -17.88 -8.06
N ILE A 44 17.59 -17.62 -8.86
CA ILE A 44 18.00 -16.25 -9.22
C ILE A 44 16.98 -15.57 -10.12
N SER A 45 16.39 -16.30 -11.08
CA SER A 45 15.42 -15.74 -12.02
C SER A 45 14.14 -15.25 -11.32
N VAL A 46 13.74 -15.93 -10.23
CA VAL A 46 12.57 -15.58 -9.43
C VAL A 46 12.65 -14.20 -8.82
N ARG A 47 13.83 -13.74 -8.39
CA ARG A 47 14.05 -12.39 -7.85
C ARG A 47 13.58 -11.27 -8.79
N ARG A 48 13.66 -11.49 -10.10
CA ARG A 48 13.36 -10.48 -11.13
C ARG A 48 11.91 -10.52 -11.59
N VAL A 49 11.12 -11.49 -11.12
CA VAL A 49 9.74 -11.66 -11.57
C VAL A 49 8.81 -10.71 -10.81
N LYS A 50 8.66 -9.51 -11.36
CA LYS A 50 7.68 -8.50 -10.89
C LYS A 50 6.47 -8.36 -11.84
N SER A 51 6.38 -9.22 -12.87
CA SER A 51 5.32 -9.15 -13.89
C SER A 51 5.16 -10.47 -14.62
N ARG A 52 4.04 -10.67 -15.34
CA ARG A 52 3.85 -11.85 -16.22
C ARG A 52 4.96 -12.00 -17.27
N LYS A 53 5.46 -10.88 -17.81
CA LYS A 53 6.62 -10.91 -18.73
C LYS A 53 7.88 -11.48 -18.06
N GLY A 54 8.10 -11.17 -16.78
CA GLY A 54 9.20 -11.72 -16.01
C GLY A 54 9.15 -13.24 -15.88
N GLN A 55 7.96 -13.85 -15.81
CA GLN A 55 7.81 -15.32 -15.79
C GLN A 55 8.31 -15.97 -17.07
N TYR A 56 7.90 -15.45 -18.23
CA TYR A 56 8.38 -15.96 -19.51
C TYR A 56 9.91 -15.81 -19.67
N LEU A 57 10.44 -14.69 -19.17
CA LEU A 57 11.89 -14.48 -19.16
C LEU A 57 12.61 -15.47 -18.24
N SER A 58 12.00 -15.86 -17.12
CA SER A 58 12.56 -16.90 -16.23
C SER A 58 12.68 -18.24 -16.93
N ILE A 59 11.68 -18.64 -17.73
CA ILE A 59 11.74 -19.86 -18.54
C ILE A 59 12.97 -19.81 -19.45
N LEU A 60 13.19 -18.68 -20.12
CA LEU A 60 14.33 -18.50 -21.01
C LEU A 60 15.68 -18.62 -20.29
N TYR A 61 15.81 -17.97 -19.11
CA TYR A 61 17.04 -18.05 -18.30
C TYR A 61 17.31 -19.47 -17.79
N ILE A 62 16.29 -20.17 -17.29
CA ILE A 62 16.42 -21.55 -16.80
C ILE A 62 16.81 -22.47 -17.98
N SER A 63 16.15 -22.34 -19.12
CA SER A 63 16.48 -23.11 -20.31
C SER A 63 17.90 -22.85 -20.79
N ALA A 64 18.32 -21.58 -20.86
CA ALA A 64 19.67 -21.24 -21.31
C ALA A 64 20.75 -21.80 -20.35
N ALA A 65 20.51 -21.73 -19.02
CA ALA A 65 21.42 -22.31 -18.04
C ALA A 65 21.49 -23.84 -18.13
N ALA A 66 20.36 -24.52 -18.33
CA ALA A 66 20.29 -25.96 -18.51
C ALA A 66 21.00 -26.40 -19.79
N LEU A 67 20.78 -25.69 -20.92
CA LEU A 67 21.44 -25.97 -22.18
C LEU A 67 22.97 -25.78 -22.10
N LEU A 68 23.41 -24.67 -21.46
CA LEU A 68 24.83 -24.42 -21.27
C LEU A 68 25.47 -25.50 -20.38
N ALA A 69 24.81 -25.92 -19.31
CA ALA A 69 25.30 -26.96 -18.42
C ALA A 69 25.41 -28.32 -19.14
N ILE A 70 24.38 -28.76 -19.89
CA ILE A 70 24.42 -30.01 -20.65
C ILE A 70 25.48 -29.96 -21.72
N PHE A 71 25.54 -28.88 -22.52
CA PHE A 71 26.56 -28.73 -23.52
C PHE A 71 27.98 -28.84 -22.93
N SER A 72 28.23 -28.14 -21.84
CA SER A 72 29.54 -28.20 -21.18
C SER A 72 29.86 -29.59 -20.63
N ILE A 73 28.91 -30.27 -20.01
CA ILE A 73 29.08 -31.58 -19.42
C ILE A 73 29.33 -32.61 -20.54
N ASP A 74 28.48 -32.69 -21.54
CA ASP A 74 28.53 -33.74 -22.54
C ASP A 74 29.68 -33.52 -23.52
N PHE A 75 29.91 -32.28 -23.99
CA PHE A 75 30.95 -31.98 -24.99
C PHE A 75 32.34 -31.88 -24.37
N LEU A 76 32.52 -31.18 -23.24
CA LEU A 76 33.85 -30.89 -22.69
C LEU A 76 34.33 -32.02 -21.73
N PHE A 77 33.43 -32.58 -20.91
CA PHE A 77 33.84 -33.52 -19.86
C PHE A 77 33.59 -34.98 -20.24
N ARG A 78 32.51 -35.28 -20.99
CA ARG A 78 32.21 -36.67 -21.36
C ARG A 78 32.67 -37.04 -22.77
N GLY A 79 32.99 -36.06 -23.63
CA GLY A 79 33.40 -36.30 -25.01
C GLY A 79 32.34 -37.02 -25.84
N GLU A 80 31.06 -36.77 -25.58
CA GLU A 80 29.93 -37.37 -26.27
C GLU A 80 29.91 -36.97 -27.76
N SER A 81 29.31 -37.84 -28.57
CA SER A 81 29.09 -37.55 -30.00
C SER A 81 28.12 -36.36 -30.17
N LEU A 82 28.24 -35.61 -31.24
CA LEU A 82 27.35 -34.50 -31.56
C LEU A 82 25.87 -34.93 -31.57
N ALA A 83 25.56 -36.13 -32.03
CA ALA A 83 24.20 -36.66 -32.03
C ALA A 83 23.65 -36.84 -30.63
N ASN A 84 24.46 -37.33 -29.68
CA ASN A 84 24.05 -37.47 -28.29
C ASN A 84 23.91 -36.11 -27.62
N VAL A 85 24.84 -35.18 -27.86
CA VAL A 85 24.75 -33.80 -27.33
C VAL A 85 23.46 -33.13 -27.80
N THR A 86 23.11 -33.22 -29.09
CA THR A 86 21.88 -32.62 -29.62
C THR A 86 20.62 -33.26 -29.05
N ALA A 87 20.59 -34.57 -28.84
CA ALA A 87 19.49 -35.27 -28.19
C ALA A 87 19.32 -34.83 -26.73
N ASN A 88 20.41 -34.72 -25.96
CA ASN A 88 20.39 -34.30 -24.57
C ASN A 88 19.98 -32.82 -24.41
N LEU A 89 20.40 -31.95 -25.33
CA LEU A 89 19.92 -30.55 -25.39
C LEU A 89 18.41 -30.50 -25.64
N GLY A 90 17.87 -31.35 -26.51
CA GLY A 90 16.43 -31.49 -26.72
C GLY A 90 15.68 -31.86 -25.43
N TRP A 91 16.16 -32.90 -24.74
CA TRP A 91 15.56 -33.32 -23.47
C TRP A 91 15.69 -32.27 -22.36
N ALA A 92 16.82 -31.54 -22.27
CA ALA A 92 17.00 -30.44 -21.33
C ALA A 92 16.00 -29.32 -21.59
N THR A 93 15.72 -28.98 -22.84
CA THR A 93 14.71 -27.97 -23.22
C THR A 93 13.32 -28.41 -22.81
N VAL A 94 12.93 -29.66 -23.11
CA VAL A 94 11.63 -30.23 -22.69
C VAL A 94 11.51 -30.22 -21.18
N ASN A 95 12.54 -30.64 -20.44
CA ASN A 95 12.55 -30.64 -18.98
C ASN A 95 12.38 -29.22 -18.40
N ALA A 96 13.12 -28.22 -18.89
CA ALA A 96 13.03 -26.85 -18.46
C ALA A 96 11.62 -26.28 -18.66
N PHE A 97 11.01 -26.56 -19.83
CA PHE A 97 9.66 -26.14 -20.15
C PHE A 97 8.62 -26.80 -19.21
N LEU A 98 8.65 -28.15 -19.12
CA LEU A 98 7.70 -28.89 -18.27
C LEU A 98 7.82 -28.53 -16.78
N SER A 99 9.05 -28.45 -16.26
CA SER A 99 9.29 -28.06 -14.85
C SER A 99 8.73 -26.69 -14.53
N THR A 100 8.89 -25.73 -15.45
CA THR A 100 8.34 -24.37 -15.25
C THR A 100 6.82 -24.36 -15.33
N MET A 101 6.22 -25.08 -16.29
CA MET A 101 4.76 -25.21 -16.41
C MET A 101 4.14 -25.85 -15.17
N ILE A 102 4.76 -26.93 -14.67
CA ILE A 102 4.32 -27.60 -13.43
C ILE A 102 4.45 -26.65 -12.25
N THR A 103 5.55 -25.91 -12.13
CA THR A 103 5.76 -24.95 -11.04
C THR A 103 4.69 -23.85 -11.03
N ILE A 104 4.39 -23.26 -12.19
CA ILE A 104 3.35 -22.23 -12.31
C ILE A 104 1.96 -22.81 -11.96
N GLY A 105 1.66 -24.02 -12.43
CA GLY A 105 0.39 -24.69 -12.15
C GLY A 105 0.21 -25.10 -10.68
N LEU A 106 1.30 -25.49 -10.00
CA LEU A 106 1.27 -25.88 -8.59
C LEU A 106 1.31 -24.69 -7.64
N LEU A 107 1.77 -23.52 -8.08
CA LEU A 107 1.96 -22.35 -7.20
C LEU A 107 0.69 -21.99 -6.43
N PRO A 108 -0.51 -21.85 -7.03
CA PRO A 108 -1.74 -21.53 -6.29
C PRO A 108 -2.11 -22.61 -5.26
N LEU A 109 -1.87 -23.88 -5.59
CA LEU A 109 -2.11 -25.00 -4.66
C LEU A 109 -1.18 -24.92 -3.45
N MET A 110 0.09 -24.59 -3.68
CA MET A 110 1.08 -24.40 -2.60
C MET A 110 0.73 -23.19 -1.72
N GLU A 111 0.29 -22.09 -2.31
CA GLU A 111 -0.19 -20.91 -1.55
C GLU A 111 -1.33 -21.28 -0.59
N ILE A 112 -2.32 -22.04 -1.07
CA ILE A 112 -3.45 -22.50 -0.24
C ILE A 112 -2.97 -23.45 0.86
N LEU A 113 -2.10 -24.42 0.54
CA LEU A 113 -1.65 -25.45 1.45
C LEU A 113 -0.79 -24.86 2.57
N PHE A 114 0.13 -23.96 2.24
CA PHE A 114 1.06 -23.34 3.19
C PHE A 114 0.54 -22.01 3.75
N LYS A 115 -0.63 -21.50 3.31
CA LYS A 115 -1.20 -20.20 3.70
C LYS A 115 -0.23 -19.03 3.50
N VAL A 116 0.57 -19.10 2.45
CA VAL A 116 1.52 -18.06 2.05
C VAL A 116 0.95 -17.29 0.87
N THR A 117 1.19 -16.00 0.81
CA THR A 117 0.74 -15.14 -0.28
C THR A 117 1.92 -14.78 -1.17
N SER A 118 1.91 -15.22 -2.42
CA SER A 118 2.96 -14.87 -3.37
C SER A 118 2.79 -13.45 -3.93
N ASN A 119 3.86 -12.93 -4.52
CA ASN A 119 3.79 -11.66 -5.25
C ASN A 119 2.83 -11.70 -6.44
N PHE A 120 2.46 -12.89 -6.95
CA PHE A 120 1.46 -13.02 -8.01
C PHE A 120 0.06 -12.73 -7.51
N THR A 121 -0.32 -13.33 -6.41
CA THR A 121 -1.59 -13.05 -5.74
C THR A 121 -1.68 -11.58 -5.34
N LEU A 122 -0.58 -10.98 -4.86
CA LEU A 122 -0.54 -9.55 -4.57
C LEU A 122 -0.73 -8.69 -5.83
N LEU A 123 -0.09 -9.04 -6.96
CA LEU A 123 -0.29 -8.32 -8.23
C LEU A 123 -1.72 -8.44 -8.76
N GLU A 124 -2.37 -9.60 -8.59
CA GLU A 124 -3.78 -9.74 -8.92
C GLU A 124 -4.67 -8.89 -8.00
N LEU A 125 -4.33 -8.79 -6.72
CA LEU A 125 -5.03 -7.94 -5.75
C LEU A 125 -4.81 -6.45 -6.01
N SER A 126 -3.74 -6.07 -6.71
CA SER A 126 -3.47 -4.68 -7.09
C SER A 126 -4.35 -4.15 -8.23
N ASP A 127 -5.14 -5.02 -8.88
CA ASP A 127 -6.09 -4.59 -9.92
C ASP A 127 -7.25 -3.81 -9.30
N LEU A 128 -7.30 -2.52 -9.60
CA LEU A 128 -8.33 -1.60 -9.12
C LEU A 128 -9.74 -1.92 -9.65
N ASN A 129 -9.85 -2.80 -10.65
CA ASN A 129 -11.14 -3.29 -11.15
C ASN A 129 -11.74 -4.41 -10.31
N ARG A 130 -11.08 -4.87 -9.27
CA ARG A 130 -11.65 -5.88 -8.35
C ARG A 130 -12.95 -5.38 -7.72
N PRO A 131 -13.93 -6.27 -7.51
CA PRO A 131 -15.27 -5.88 -7.08
C PRO A 131 -15.28 -5.00 -5.82
N LEU A 132 -14.43 -5.32 -4.83
CA LEU A 132 -14.37 -4.58 -3.56
C LEU A 132 -13.78 -3.17 -3.74
N LEU A 133 -12.73 -3.02 -4.55
CA LEU A 133 -12.13 -1.71 -4.86
C LEU A 133 -13.03 -0.87 -5.76
N LYS A 134 -13.77 -1.49 -6.70
CA LYS A 134 -14.81 -0.81 -7.47
C LYS A 134 -15.93 -0.28 -6.58
N ARG A 135 -16.37 -1.07 -5.60
CA ARG A 135 -17.36 -0.60 -4.62
C ARG A 135 -16.81 0.58 -3.83
N LEU A 136 -15.53 0.51 -3.39
CA LEU A 136 -14.87 1.60 -2.67
C LEU A 136 -14.85 2.89 -3.52
N ALA A 137 -14.54 2.79 -4.81
CA ALA A 137 -14.52 3.93 -5.73
C ALA A 137 -15.89 4.59 -5.92
N ILE A 138 -16.99 3.82 -5.86
CA ILE A 138 -18.35 4.31 -6.08
C ILE A 138 -19.01 4.78 -4.78
N GLU A 139 -18.90 3.98 -3.70
CA GLU A 139 -19.62 4.20 -2.44
C GLU A 139 -18.84 5.12 -1.48
N ALA A 140 -17.50 5.12 -1.55
CA ALA A 140 -16.61 5.92 -0.70
C ALA A 140 -15.43 6.51 -1.50
N PRO A 141 -15.69 7.43 -2.45
CA PRO A 141 -14.68 7.92 -3.40
C PRO A 141 -13.52 8.66 -2.71
N GLY A 142 -13.76 9.36 -1.62
CA GLY A 142 -12.71 10.00 -0.84
C GLY A 142 -11.74 9.01 -0.22
N THR A 143 -12.26 7.92 0.39
CA THR A 143 -11.45 6.82 0.92
C THR A 143 -10.69 6.09 -0.20
N TYR A 144 -11.32 5.88 -1.37
CA TYR A 144 -10.63 5.30 -2.52
C TYR A 144 -9.44 6.13 -2.97
N HIS A 145 -9.64 7.45 -3.13
CA HIS A 145 -8.56 8.36 -3.54
C HIS A 145 -7.42 8.41 -2.52
N HIS A 146 -7.77 8.49 -1.23
CA HIS A 146 -6.84 8.37 -0.12
C HIS A 146 -5.99 7.09 -0.22
N SER A 147 -6.64 5.94 -0.40
CA SER A 147 -5.96 4.65 -0.48
C SER A 147 -4.98 4.54 -1.66
N ILE A 148 -5.28 5.21 -2.80
CA ILE A 148 -4.35 5.25 -3.94
C ILE A 148 -3.11 6.09 -3.61
N ILE A 149 -3.28 7.27 -3.02
CA ILE A 149 -2.14 8.11 -2.60
C ILE A 149 -1.29 7.38 -1.57
N LEU A 150 -1.95 6.78 -0.57
CA LEU A 150 -1.29 6.00 0.48
C LEU A 150 -0.54 4.80 -0.09
N GLY A 151 -1.10 4.14 -1.10
CA GLY A 151 -0.42 3.06 -1.82
C GLY A 151 0.89 3.49 -2.46
N ASN A 152 0.93 4.69 -3.05
CA ASN A 152 2.16 5.24 -3.63
C ASN A 152 3.20 5.58 -2.54
N LEU A 153 2.76 6.17 -1.42
CA LEU A 153 3.62 6.45 -0.26
C LEU A 153 4.20 5.15 0.31
N ALA A 154 3.34 4.17 0.54
CA ALA A 154 3.74 2.90 1.14
C ALA A 154 4.69 2.10 0.24
N GLU A 155 4.45 2.08 -1.08
CA GLU A 155 5.34 1.40 -2.03
C GLU A 155 6.74 2.03 -2.06
N ALA A 156 6.83 3.36 -2.15
CA ALA A 156 8.11 4.07 -2.19
C ALA A 156 8.90 3.83 -0.89
N ALA A 157 8.27 4.01 0.26
CA ALA A 157 8.90 3.79 1.55
C ALA A 157 9.35 2.34 1.76
N ALA A 158 8.52 1.36 1.37
CA ALA A 158 8.89 -0.05 1.46
C ALA A 158 10.09 -0.38 0.56
N ALA A 159 10.14 0.17 -0.65
CA ALA A 159 11.29 0.03 -1.56
C ALA A 159 12.56 0.65 -0.95
N GLY A 160 12.47 1.83 -0.34
CA GLY A 160 13.58 2.55 0.27
C GLY A 160 14.24 1.78 1.41
N ILE A 161 13.48 1.03 2.21
CA ILE A 161 14.01 0.24 3.34
C ILE A 161 14.19 -1.26 3.03
N GLY A 162 13.99 -1.69 1.77
CA GLY A 162 14.09 -3.11 1.39
C GLY A 162 12.99 -4.01 1.94
N ALA A 163 11.82 -3.46 2.30
CA ALA A 163 10.59 -4.20 2.58
C ALA A 163 9.86 -4.58 1.27
N ASN A 164 8.71 -5.25 1.34
CA ASN A 164 7.98 -5.65 0.13
C ASN A 164 7.09 -4.49 -0.40
N PRO A 165 7.50 -3.80 -1.50
CA PRO A 165 6.76 -2.64 -2.00
C PRO A 165 5.39 -3.01 -2.61
N VAL A 166 5.28 -4.20 -3.24
CA VAL A 166 4.02 -4.67 -3.82
C VAL A 166 3.01 -4.96 -2.70
N PHE A 167 3.45 -5.63 -1.65
CA PHE A 167 2.60 -5.90 -0.49
C PHE A 167 2.14 -4.61 0.20
N ALA A 168 3.07 -3.67 0.45
CA ALA A 168 2.75 -2.39 1.05
C ALA A 168 1.70 -1.61 0.24
N ARG A 169 1.84 -1.53 -1.10
CA ARG A 169 0.86 -0.89 -1.99
C ARG A 169 -0.49 -1.56 -1.92
N VAL A 170 -0.53 -2.89 -2.05
CA VAL A 170 -1.79 -3.65 -2.07
C VAL A 170 -2.50 -3.55 -0.72
N ALA A 171 -1.77 -3.72 0.38
CA ALA A 171 -2.35 -3.59 1.71
C ALA A 171 -2.93 -2.19 1.95
N ALA A 172 -2.27 -1.14 1.42
CA ALA A 172 -2.78 0.23 1.46
C ALA A 172 -4.11 0.40 0.70
N TYR A 173 -4.32 -0.30 -0.41
CA TYR A 173 -5.60 -0.22 -1.14
C TYR A 173 -6.78 -0.78 -0.34
N TYR A 174 -6.53 -1.73 0.55
CA TYR A 174 -7.57 -2.44 1.30
C TYR A 174 -7.66 -2.03 2.77
N HIS A 175 -6.71 -1.23 3.31
CA HIS A 175 -6.64 -0.96 4.76
C HIS A 175 -7.94 -0.38 5.33
N ASP A 176 -8.64 0.43 4.56
CA ASP A 176 -9.80 1.23 4.95
C ASP A 176 -11.13 0.78 4.34
N ILE A 177 -11.21 -0.45 3.79
CA ILE A 177 -12.45 -0.96 3.16
C ILE A 177 -13.64 -1.02 4.11
N GLY A 178 -13.42 -1.04 5.42
CA GLY A 178 -14.49 -1.01 6.41
C GLY A 178 -15.30 0.28 6.40
N LYS A 179 -14.74 1.38 5.94
CA LYS A 179 -15.46 2.65 5.75
C LYS A 179 -16.63 2.54 4.76
N LEU A 180 -16.66 1.49 3.92
CA LEU A 180 -17.80 1.16 3.04
C LEU A 180 -19.13 0.95 3.79
N ARG A 181 -19.10 0.57 5.07
CA ARG A 181 -20.34 0.35 5.82
C ARG A 181 -21.09 1.65 6.11
N GLN A 182 -20.32 2.72 6.40
CA GLN A 182 -20.86 4.03 6.78
C GLN A 182 -20.00 5.17 6.26
N PRO A 183 -19.86 5.34 4.93
CA PRO A 183 -18.91 6.29 4.34
C PRO A 183 -19.12 7.74 4.80
N GLN A 184 -20.36 8.14 5.05
CA GLN A 184 -20.75 9.50 5.43
C GLN A 184 -20.18 9.98 6.77
N TYR A 185 -19.71 9.06 7.62
CA TYR A 185 -19.07 9.44 8.89
C TYR A 185 -17.58 9.76 8.73
N PHE A 186 -16.98 9.51 7.58
CA PHE A 186 -15.57 9.78 7.31
C PHE A 186 -15.43 11.06 6.49
N VAL A 187 -14.65 12.00 7.02
CA VAL A 187 -14.57 13.38 6.52
C VAL A 187 -14.22 13.47 5.03
N GLU A 188 -13.37 12.58 4.56
CA GLU A 188 -12.96 12.51 3.16
C GLU A 188 -14.11 12.17 2.18
N ASN A 189 -15.23 11.61 2.70
CA ASN A 189 -16.41 11.27 1.90
C ASN A 189 -17.59 12.24 2.09
N GLN A 190 -17.46 13.25 2.96
CA GLN A 190 -18.60 14.14 3.29
C GLN A 190 -18.89 15.18 2.20
N GLY A 191 -17.88 15.57 1.38
CA GLY A 191 -18.09 16.47 0.24
C GLY A 191 -18.73 17.82 0.61
N GLY A 192 -18.34 18.40 1.75
CA GLY A 192 -18.88 19.69 2.24
C GLY A 192 -20.27 19.63 2.87
N ARG A 193 -20.83 18.43 3.08
CA ARG A 193 -22.11 18.26 3.79
C ARG A 193 -21.93 18.46 5.30
N GLU A 194 -23.05 18.69 6.01
CA GLU A 194 -23.04 18.74 7.47
C GLU A 194 -22.43 17.45 8.05
N ASN A 195 -21.48 17.61 8.98
CA ASN A 195 -20.81 16.48 9.61
C ASN A 195 -21.80 15.72 10.53
N PRO A 196 -22.10 14.42 10.24
CA PRO A 196 -23.03 13.62 11.05
C PRO A 196 -22.61 13.48 12.51
N HIS A 197 -21.32 13.58 12.81
CA HIS A 197 -20.79 13.54 14.17
C HIS A 197 -21.26 14.70 15.07
N ASN A 198 -21.72 15.81 14.49
CA ASN A 198 -22.27 16.92 15.26
C ASN A 198 -23.55 16.57 16.01
N LYS A 199 -24.27 15.55 15.56
CA LYS A 199 -25.52 15.05 16.19
C LYS A 199 -25.29 13.89 17.15
N LEU A 200 -24.05 13.46 17.34
CA LEU A 200 -23.70 12.30 18.16
C LEU A 200 -22.93 12.74 19.42
N SER A 201 -22.92 11.86 20.44
CA SER A 201 -21.99 12.01 21.54
C SER A 201 -20.55 11.71 21.06
N PRO A 202 -19.51 12.36 21.63
CA PRO A 202 -18.12 12.06 21.26
C PRO A 202 -17.76 10.59 21.44
N LYS A 203 -18.28 9.93 22.48
CA LYS A 203 -18.09 8.48 22.69
C LYS A 203 -18.68 7.64 21.55
N MET A 204 -19.90 7.97 21.07
CA MET A 204 -20.52 7.29 19.94
C MET A 204 -19.73 7.54 18.66
N SER A 205 -19.24 8.75 18.45
CA SER A 205 -18.41 9.12 17.32
C SER A 205 -17.09 8.32 17.30
N SER A 206 -16.42 8.20 18.45
CA SER A 206 -15.21 7.38 18.61
C SER A 206 -15.49 5.91 18.27
N LEU A 207 -16.61 5.36 18.73
CA LEU A 207 -17.00 3.99 18.45
C LEU A 207 -17.23 3.75 16.94
N ILE A 208 -17.95 4.65 16.26
CA ILE A 208 -18.19 4.55 14.80
C ILE A 208 -16.86 4.59 14.04
N ILE A 209 -15.99 5.54 14.40
CA ILE A 209 -14.68 5.67 13.75
C ILE A 209 -13.83 4.41 13.96
N SER A 210 -13.72 3.93 15.21
CA SER A 210 -12.89 2.74 15.48
C SER A 210 -13.46 1.44 14.89
N ASN A 211 -14.77 1.37 14.68
CA ASN A 211 -15.44 0.16 14.20
C ASN A 211 -15.10 -0.19 12.73
N HIS A 212 -14.63 0.79 11.90
CA HIS A 212 -14.26 0.49 10.52
C HIS A 212 -13.17 -0.58 10.43
N VAL A 213 -12.29 -0.69 11.42
CA VAL A 213 -11.26 -1.74 11.47
C VAL A 213 -11.91 -3.12 11.54
N LYS A 214 -12.88 -3.29 12.42
CA LYS A 214 -13.62 -4.56 12.56
C LYS A 214 -14.43 -4.88 11.32
N GLU A 215 -15.18 -3.90 10.81
CA GLU A 215 -15.97 -4.03 9.59
C GLU A 215 -15.10 -4.33 8.36
N GLY A 216 -13.90 -3.73 8.31
CA GLY A 216 -12.90 -3.99 7.28
C GLY A 216 -12.43 -5.44 7.29
N VAL A 217 -12.16 -5.99 8.46
CA VAL A 217 -11.80 -7.41 8.62
C VAL A 217 -12.93 -8.32 8.14
N GLU A 218 -14.19 -8.02 8.48
CA GLU A 218 -15.33 -8.79 8.03
C GLU A 218 -15.50 -8.78 6.51
N LEU A 219 -15.39 -7.59 5.89
CA LEU A 219 -15.45 -7.43 4.44
C LEU A 219 -14.28 -8.14 3.73
N ALA A 220 -13.07 -8.04 4.28
CA ALA A 220 -11.90 -8.70 3.74
C ALA A 220 -12.04 -10.24 3.75
N ARG A 221 -12.55 -10.80 4.85
CA ARG A 221 -12.84 -12.24 4.95
C ARG A 221 -13.92 -12.68 3.99
N ALA A 222 -15.00 -11.93 3.88
CA ALA A 222 -16.07 -12.19 2.92
C ALA A 222 -15.58 -12.17 1.47
N ALA A 223 -14.63 -11.27 1.15
CA ALA A 223 -13.96 -11.19 -0.14
C ALA A 223 -12.80 -12.19 -0.31
N ARG A 224 -12.52 -13.04 0.68
CA ARG A 224 -11.44 -14.04 0.69
C ARG A 224 -10.06 -13.42 0.43
N LEU A 225 -9.81 -12.25 1.02
CA LEU A 225 -8.47 -11.65 0.97
C LEU A 225 -7.50 -12.47 1.82
N PRO A 226 -6.20 -12.50 1.44
CA PRO A 226 -5.16 -13.17 2.22
C PRO A 226 -5.06 -12.63 3.65
N GLU A 227 -4.70 -13.51 4.60
CA GLU A 227 -4.61 -13.12 6.02
C GLU A 227 -3.61 -11.99 6.25
N CYS A 228 -2.51 -11.93 5.49
CA CYS A 228 -1.53 -10.84 5.59
C CYS A 228 -2.15 -9.45 5.29
N ILE A 229 -3.11 -9.35 4.38
CA ILE A 229 -3.86 -8.11 4.13
C ILE A 229 -4.83 -7.82 5.27
N ILE A 230 -5.52 -8.86 5.76
CA ILE A 230 -6.44 -8.74 6.90
C ILE A 230 -5.70 -8.27 8.15
N ASP A 231 -4.48 -8.74 8.37
CA ASP A 231 -3.64 -8.32 9.48
C ASP A 231 -3.27 -6.83 9.39
N VAL A 232 -2.97 -6.32 8.21
CA VAL A 232 -2.74 -4.88 8.03
C VAL A 232 -4.01 -4.08 8.35
N ILE A 233 -5.19 -4.53 7.91
CA ILE A 233 -6.47 -3.89 8.26
C ILE A 233 -6.65 -3.81 9.77
N ARG A 234 -6.28 -4.85 10.52
CA ARG A 234 -6.35 -4.84 12.00
C ARG A 234 -5.36 -3.89 12.63
N GLN A 235 -4.18 -3.71 12.03
CA GLN A 235 -3.00 -3.13 12.66
C GLN A 235 -2.75 -1.67 12.29
N HIS A 236 -3.33 -1.15 11.19
CA HIS A 236 -2.95 0.12 10.62
C HIS A 236 -3.16 1.33 11.55
N HIS A 237 -4.07 1.24 12.51
CA HIS A 237 -4.21 2.23 13.57
C HIS A 237 -3.58 1.80 14.91
N GLY A 238 -3.21 0.53 15.08
CA GLY A 238 -2.65 0.01 16.32
C GLY A 238 -3.56 0.27 17.53
N LYS A 239 -2.98 0.86 18.56
CA LYS A 239 -3.67 1.33 19.78
C LYS A 239 -3.67 2.85 19.86
N THR A 240 -3.69 3.55 18.73
CA THR A 240 -3.67 5.01 18.67
C THR A 240 -4.92 5.60 19.34
N HIS A 241 -4.72 6.69 20.04
CA HIS A 241 -5.78 7.45 20.71
C HIS A 241 -6.54 8.35 19.73
N ILE A 242 -7.87 8.41 19.84
CA ILE A 242 -8.76 9.27 19.05
C ILE A 242 -8.94 10.59 19.82
N SER A 243 -7.88 11.40 19.83
CA SER A 243 -7.72 12.56 20.72
C SER A 243 -8.83 13.59 20.57
N PHE A 244 -9.30 13.84 19.33
CA PHE A 244 -10.34 14.85 19.06
C PHE A 244 -11.63 14.57 19.83
N PHE A 245 -12.14 13.35 19.78
CA PHE A 245 -13.37 13.01 20.48
C PHE A 245 -13.16 12.89 22.00
N TYR A 246 -11.96 12.49 22.41
CA TYR A 246 -11.61 12.51 23.83
C TYR A 246 -11.61 13.93 24.40
N SER A 247 -10.95 14.89 23.73
CA SER A 247 -10.91 16.29 24.14
C SER A 247 -12.32 16.90 24.16
N LYS A 248 -13.12 16.63 23.13
CA LYS A 248 -14.52 17.07 23.04
C LYS A 248 -15.40 16.50 24.16
N GLU A 249 -15.21 15.25 24.57
CA GLU A 249 -15.92 14.65 25.70
C GLU A 249 -15.47 15.25 27.01
N LYS A 250 -14.17 15.50 27.19
CA LYS A 250 -13.60 16.12 28.37
C LYS A 250 -14.10 17.57 28.56
N GLU A 251 -14.22 18.33 27.50
CA GLU A 251 -14.81 19.68 27.52
C GLU A 251 -16.30 19.64 27.88
N ARG A 252 -17.05 18.64 27.40
CA ARG A 252 -18.47 18.47 27.64
C ARG A 252 -18.77 18.03 29.06
N ASN A 253 -17.92 17.19 29.65
CA ASN A 253 -18.11 16.56 30.94
C ASN A 253 -16.83 16.66 31.79
N PRO A 254 -16.42 17.87 32.27
CA PRO A 254 -15.15 18.09 32.98
C PRO A 254 -15.01 17.27 34.27
N GLU A 255 -16.12 17.08 34.98
CA GLU A 255 -16.17 16.38 36.28
C GLU A 255 -16.18 14.85 36.15
N THR A 256 -16.40 14.32 34.95
CA THR A 256 -16.52 12.86 34.72
C THR A 256 -15.13 12.26 34.49
N ARG A 257 -14.79 11.21 35.25
CA ARG A 257 -13.59 10.42 34.98
C ARG A 257 -13.79 9.64 33.68
N LEU A 258 -13.16 10.10 32.60
CA LEU A 258 -13.22 9.45 31.32
C LEU A 258 -12.28 8.22 31.30
N HIS A 259 -12.75 7.15 30.71
CA HIS A 259 -11.91 5.98 30.42
C HIS A 259 -11.24 6.20 29.07
N GLU A 260 -9.93 6.43 29.04
CA GLU A 260 -9.16 6.63 27.81
C GLU A 260 -9.33 5.49 26.80
N HIS A 261 -9.51 4.26 27.30
CA HIS A 261 -9.77 3.08 26.48
C HIS A 261 -10.99 3.22 25.55
N ASP A 262 -12.03 3.98 25.94
CA ASP A 262 -13.22 4.21 25.12
C ASP A 262 -12.91 5.05 23.86
N PHE A 263 -11.75 5.70 23.83
CA PHE A 263 -11.29 6.59 22.76
C PHE A 263 -10.00 6.08 22.09
N CYS A 264 -9.70 4.80 22.18
CA CYS A 264 -8.55 4.19 21.54
C CYS A 264 -9.00 3.14 20.52
N TYR A 265 -8.19 2.94 19.49
CA TYR A 265 -8.34 1.77 18.65
C TYR A 265 -7.98 0.50 19.43
N SER A 266 -8.72 -0.58 19.18
CA SER A 266 -8.57 -1.86 19.88
C SER A 266 -7.63 -2.85 19.19
N GLY A 267 -7.18 -2.50 17.97
CA GLY A 267 -6.36 -3.38 17.16
C GLY A 267 -4.98 -3.65 17.79
N PRO A 268 -4.28 -4.71 17.38
CA PRO A 268 -2.89 -4.88 17.76
C PRO A 268 -2.01 -3.80 17.13
N LYS A 269 -0.88 -3.47 17.77
CA LYS A 269 0.16 -2.64 17.15
C LYS A 269 0.69 -3.32 15.88
N PRO A 270 1.24 -2.56 14.90
CA PRO A 270 1.87 -3.13 13.73
C PRO A 270 2.95 -4.16 14.09
N LEU A 271 2.91 -5.32 13.40
CA LEU A 271 3.85 -6.42 13.63
C LEU A 271 4.88 -6.54 12.50
N THR A 272 4.62 -5.93 11.34
CA THR A 272 5.51 -5.97 10.19
C THR A 272 5.96 -4.57 9.79
N ARG A 273 7.06 -4.48 9.03
CA ARG A 273 7.57 -3.21 8.50
C ARG A 273 6.54 -2.53 7.62
N GLU A 274 5.85 -3.30 6.77
CA GLU A 274 4.85 -2.79 5.85
C GLU A 274 3.61 -2.26 6.58
N ALA A 275 3.14 -2.95 7.63
CA ALA A 275 2.03 -2.47 8.46
C ALA A 275 2.38 -1.15 9.17
N ALA A 276 3.62 -1.01 9.63
CA ALA A 276 4.11 0.25 10.21
C ALA A 276 4.20 1.37 9.18
N ILE A 277 4.69 1.07 7.96
CA ILE A 277 4.73 2.04 6.86
C ILE A 277 3.32 2.54 6.55
N ILE A 278 2.33 1.65 6.49
CA ILE A 278 0.94 2.02 6.23
C ILE A 278 0.40 2.90 7.35
N MET A 279 0.64 2.59 8.63
CA MET A 279 0.26 3.44 9.77
C MET A 279 0.87 4.85 9.65
N LEU A 280 2.15 4.94 9.31
CA LEU A 280 2.85 6.21 9.15
C LEU A 280 2.32 6.99 7.93
N ALA A 281 2.16 6.31 6.79
CA ALA A 281 1.66 6.91 5.57
C ALA A 281 0.23 7.43 5.72
N ASP A 282 -0.66 6.66 6.37
CA ASP A 282 -2.03 7.07 6.67
C ASP A 282 -2.07 8.33 7.53
N SER A 283 -1.32 8.33 8.64
CA SER A 283 -1.25 9.47 9.53
C SER A 283 -0.67 10.72 8.85
N VAL A 284 0.34 10.55 8.01
CA VAL A 284 0.99 11.67 7.30
C VAL A 284 0.11 12.20 6.17
N GLU A 285 -0.51 11.33 5.37
CA GLU A 285 -1.38 11.73 4.27
C GLU A 285 -2.60 12.50 4.81
N SER A 286 -3.27 11.92 5.80
CA SER A 286 -4.44 12.54 6.43
C SER A 286 -4.11 13.90 7.06
N ALA A 287 -3.00 14.01 7.79
CA ALA A 287 -2.58 15.27 8.38
C ALA A 287 -2.12 16.29 7.33
N SER A 288 -1.54 15.86 6.21
CA SER A 288 -1.09 16.77 5.15
C SER A 288 -2.23 17.55 4.51
N ARG A 289 -3.43 16.98 4.46
CA ARG A 289 -4.64 17.63 3.93
C ARG A 289 -5.11 18.82 4.77
N THR A 290 -4.68 18.90 6.04
CA THR A 290 -5.06 20.02 6.94
C THR A 290 -4.13 21.22 6.83
N LEU A 291 -3.04 21.12 6.05
CA LEU A 291 -2.11 22.21 5.84
C LEU A 291 -2.72 23.27 4.92
N SER A 292 -2.99 24.47 5.44
CA SER A 292 -3.47 25.60 4.65
C SER A 292 -2.49 26.04 3.57
N GLU A 293 -1.19 25.90 3.83
CA GLU A 293 -0.12 26.20 2.86
C GLU A 293 0.93 25.06 2.91
N PRO A 294 0.84 24.06 2.04
CA PRO A 294 1.72 22.90 2.05
C PRO A 294 3.09 23.20 1.42
N THR A 295 3.89 24.04 2.07
CA THR A 295 5.28 24.29 1.65
C THR A 295 6.16 23.08 1.96
N VAL A 296 7.26 22.92 1.21
CA VAL A 296 8.22 21.82 1.41
C VAL A 296 8.69 21.74 2.87
N SER A 297 8.96 22.88 3.50
CA SER A 297 9.40 22.93 4.90
C SER A 297 8.32 22.46 5.86
N ARG A 298 7.05 22.87 5.65
CA ARG A 298 5.92 22.43 6.48
C ARG A 298 5.64 20.94 6.32
N ILE A 299 5.69 20.41 5.09
CA ILE A 299 5.55 18.97 4.82
C ILE A 299 6.67 18.18 5.52
N LYS A 300 7.92 18.59 5.42
CA LYS A 300 9.05 17.95 6.12
C LYS A 300 8.86 17.96 7.64
N GLY A 301 8.46 19.10 8.20
CA GLY A 301 8.18 19.24 9.62
C GLY A 301 7.04 18.34 10.09
N LEU A 302 5.96 18.25 9.30
CA LEU A 302 4.81 17.38 9.58
C LEU A 302 5.19 15.91 9.59
N VAL A 303 5.89 15.43 8.55
CA VAL A 303 6.33 14.03 8.44
C VAL A 303 7.18 13.65 9.66
N ARG A 304 8.18 14.47 10.02
CA ARG A 304 9.02 14.22 11.18
C ARG A 304 8.20 14.17 12.48
N LYS A 305 7.31 15.15 12.69
CA LYS A 305 6.47 15.22 13.89
C LYS A 305 5.61 13.98 14.06
N ILE A 306 5.03 13.45 12.98
CA ILE A 306 4.17 12.26 13.02
C ILE A 306 4.98 11.01 13.31
N ILE A 307 6.13 10.82 12.64
CA ILE A 307 7.02 9.68 12.91
C ILE A 307 7.47 9.69 14.37
N ASP A 308 7.92 10.84 14.88
CA ASP A 308 8.34 11.01 16.28
C ASP A 308 7.19 10.73 17.27
N SER A 309 5.97 11.16 16.95
CA SER A 309 4.79 10.87 17.78
C SER A 309 4.50 9.38 17.84
N LYS A 310 4.41 8.68 16.70
CA LYS A 310 4.14 7.24 16.66
C LYS A 310 5.22 6.41 17.34
N LEU A 311 6.47 6.87 17.26
CA LEU A 311 7.60 6.24 17.96
C LEU A 311 7.45 6.39 19.48
N ARG A 312 7.18 7.62 19.97
CA ARG A 312 6.98 7.90 21.41
C ARG A 312 5.77 7.17 21.99
N ASP A 313 4.70 7.04 21.20
CA ASP A 313 3.49 6.30 21.60
C ASP A 313 3.72 4.78 21.59
N GLY A 314 4.95 4.31 21.29
CA GLY A 314 5.32 2.91 21.26
C GLY A 314 4.56 2.09 20.21
N GLN A 315 3.97 2.73 19.19
CA GLN A 315 3.20 2.01 18.16
C GLN A 315 4.09 1.16 17.26
N LEU A 316 5.38 1.47 17.17
CA LEU A 316 6.34 0.85 16.25
C LEU A 316 7.23 -0.22 16.90
N GLU A 317 7.05 -0.53 18.18
CA GLU A 317 7.92 -1.40 18.98
C GLU A 317 8.10 -2.82 18.39
N MET A 318 7.03 -3.36 17.78
CA MET A 318 6.99 -4.75 17.30
C MET A 318 7.41 -4.91 15.83
N THR A 319 7.81 -3.83 15.16
CA THR A 319 7.98 -3.81 13.71
C THR A 319 9.39 -4.13 13.22
N GLY A 320 10.38 -4.08 14.11
CA GLY A 320 11.80 -4.24 13.77
C GLY A 320 12.37 -3.11 12.91
N LEU A 321 11.69 -1.95 12.81
CA LEU A 321 12.20 -0.76 12.12
C LEU A 321 13.33 -0.13 12.92
N THR A 322 14.40 0.24 12.23
CA THR A 322 15.51 1.00 12.79
C THR A 322 15.27 2.51 12.65
N PHE A 323 16.00 3.33 13.41
CA PHE A 323 15.98 4.80 13.20
C PHE A 323 16.36 5.22 11.78
N LYS A 324 17.27 4.46 11.14
CA LYS A 324 17.65 4.68 9.74
C LYS A 324 16.47 4.42 8.82
N ASP A 325 15.72 3.35 9.04
CA ASP A 325 14.52 3.04 8.25
C ASP A 325 13.47 4.13 8.41
N LEU A 326 13.23 4.63 9.62
CA LEU A 326 12.27 5.72 9.87
C LEU A 326 12.67 7.02 9.17
N THR A 327 13.97 7.33 9.13
CA THR A 327 14.48 8.48 8.38
C THR A 327 14.23 8.30 6.88
N CYS A 328 14.58 7.14 6.33
CA CYS A 328 14.36 6.81 4.92
C CYS A 328 12.87 6.85 4.54
N ILE A 329 11.99 6.26 5.35
CA ILE A 329 10.53 6.34 5.16
C ILE A 329 10.06 7.79 5.06
N GLY A 330 10.52 8.64 5.98
CA GLY A 330 10.18 10.07 5.97
C GLY A 330 10.67 10.79 4.70
N GLU A 331 11.87 10.48 4.23
CA GLU A 331 12.43 11.05 3.01
C GLU A 331 11.65 10.61 1.75
N GLU A 332 11.21 9.36 1.69
CA GLU A 332 10.42 8.84 0.57
C GLU A 332 8.98 9.40 0.52
N PHE A 333 8.40 9.77 1.65
CA PHE A 333 7.07 10.38 1.69
C PHE A 333 7.06 11.80 1.12
N ILE A 334 8.10 12.58 1.35
CA ILE A 334 8.15 14.02 1.06
C ILE A 334 7.89 14.34 -0.41
N PRO A 335 8.59 13.77 -1.41
CA PRO A 335 8.39 14.12 -2.82
C PRO A 335 6.98 13.78 -3.31
N ILE A 336 6.38 12.69 -2.81
CA ILE A 336 5.04 12.28 -3.19
C ILE A 336 4.01 13.27 -2.63
N LEU A 337 4.13 13.65 -1.35
CA LEU A 337 3.25 14.64 -0.73
C LEU A 337 3.35 16.01 -1.40
N ILE A 338 4.56 16.45 -1.75
CA ILE A 338 4.74 17.69 -2.52
C ILE A 338 4.01 17.58 -3.86
N GLY A 339 4.14 16.45 -4.56
CA GLY A 339 3.44 16.21 -5.83
C GLY A 339 1.91 16.24 -5.71
N VAL A 340 1.36 15.68 -4.63
CA VAL A 340 -0.08 15.68 -4.35
C VAL A 340 -0.61 17.10 -4.08
N HIS A 341 0.18 17.93 -3.40
CA HIS A 341 -0.20 19.30 -3.03
C HIS A 341 0.22 20.38 -4.03
N HIS A 342 0.93 20.02 -5.13
CA HIS A 342 1.19 20.98 -6.19
C HIS A 342 -0.13 21.43 -6.80
N GLN A 343 -0.57 22.65 -6.44
CA GLN A 343 -1.68 23.33 -7.09
C GLN A 343 -1.38 23.42 -8.59
N ARG A 344 -2.36 23.09 -9.42
CA ARG A 344 -2.34 23.42 -10.83
C ARG A 344 -2.01 24.90 -10.93
N ILE A 345 -0.90 25.25 -11.61
CA ILE A 345 -0.61 26.61 -12.01
C ILE A 345 -1.81 27.04 -12.84
N GLU A 346 -2.59 28.02 -12.35
CA GLU A 346 -3.58 28.70 -13.17
C GLU A 346 -2.80 29.34 -14.32
N TYR A 347 -2.96 28.75 -15.50
CA TYR A 347 -2.47 29.40 -16.73
C TYR A 347 -3.27 30.69 -16.88
N PRO A 348 -2.64 31.87 -16.88
CA PRO A 348 -3.35 33.10 -17.16
C PRO A 348 -3.99 32.95 -18.54
N GLU A 349 -5.31 33.13 -18.63
CA GLU A 349 -6.02 33.17 -19.91
C GLU A 349 -5.38 34.24 -20.76
N LYS A 350 -4.57 33.85 -21.74
CA LYS A 350 -4.03 34.74 -22.73
C LYS A 350 -5.20 35.22 -23.62
N GLY A 351 -5.56 36.48 -23.46
CA GLY A 351 -6.02 37.25 -24.56
C GLY A 351 -7.50 37.18 -24.91
N ARG A 352 -8.29 37.93 -24.18
CA ARG A 352 -9.54 38.50 -24.74
C ARG A 352 -9.52 40.04 -24.68
N GLN A 353 -8.38 40.64 -25.05
CA GLN A 353 -8.24 42.12 -25.09
C GLN A 353 -7.49 42.65 -26.30
N GLU A 354 -7.66 42.10 -27.49
CA GLU A 354 -7.09 42.73 -28.70
C GLU A 354 -8.05 42.97 -29.89
N ASP A 355 -9.35 42.65 -29.76
CA ASP A 355 -10.30 42.93 -30.87
C ASP A 355 -11.22 44.15 -30.68
N ALA A 356 -10.94 45.00 -29.68
CA ALA A 356 -11.75 46.21 -29.45
C ALA A 356 -11.13 47.51 -29.95
N ARG A 357 -9.96 47.51 -30.61
CA ARG A 357 -9.28 48.75 -31.06
C ARG A 357 -9.14 48.96 -32.58
N THR A 358 -9.80 48.17 -33.45
CA THR A 358 -9.67 48.35 -34.90
C THR A 358 -11.03 48.43 -35.59
N ARG A 359 -12.00 49.12 -35.00
CA ARG A 359 -13.26 49.50 -35.71
C ARG A 359 -13.67 50.91 -35.40
N THR A 360 -12.80 51.88 -35.69
CA THR A 360 -13.21 53.27 -35.92
C THR A 360 -12.37 53.82 -37.05
N SER A 361 -12.88 53.75 -38.25
CA SER A 361 -12.78 54.65 -39.33
C SER A 361 -12.99 53.95 -40.67
N THR A 362 -14.18 53.98 -41.17
CA THR A 362 -14.50 54.42 -42.57
C THR A 362 -16.01 54.34 -42.76
N GLY A 363 -16.59 55.49 -42.80
CA GLY A 363 -17.99 55.63 -43.19
C GLY A 363 -18.17 55.48 -44.71
N ARG A 364 -19.31 54.93 -45.11
CA ARG A 364 -20.07 55.43 -46.24
C ARG A 364 -21.38 54.64 -46.43
N THR A 365 -22.46 55.36 -46.23
CA THR A 365 -23.79 55.27 -46.80
C THR A 365 -24.04 54.23 -47.90
N ARG A 366 -25.16 53.45 -47.77
CA ARG A 366 -26.27 53.44 -48.75
C ARG A 366 -27.38 52.44 -48.37
N ASN A 367 -28.53 53.02 -48.11
CA ASN A 367 -29.92 52.72 -48.48
C ASN A 367 -30.43 51.27 -48.69
N GLN A 368 -31.57 51.07 -48.00
CA GLN A 368 -32.84 50.50 -48.46
C GLN A 368 -32.95 48.98 -48.71
N ALA A 369 -33.77 48.34 -47.98
CA ALA A 369 -35.15 47.90 -48.23
C ALA A 369 -35.59 46.82 -47.18
N LYS A 370 -36.75 47.07 -46.61
CA LYS A 370 -37.66 46.08 -46.01
C LYS A 370 -38.46 45.41 -47.16
N PRO A 371 -39.28 44.36 -46.98
CA PRO A 371 -39.88 43.82 -45.76
C PRO A 371 -40.09 42.27 -45.72
N ASP A 372 -40.71 41.87 -44.62
CA ASP A 372 -41.71 40.81 -44.37
C ASP A 372 -41.28 39.37 -44.19
N GLY A 373 -41.67 38.86 -43.04
CA GLY A 373 -42.52 37.72 -42.93
C GLY A 373 -42.29 36.72 -41.80
N ALA A 374 -43.18 36.80 -40.80
CA ALA A 374 -43.74 35.68 -40.02
C ALA A 374 -42.90 34.93 -38.95
N ARG A 375 -43.16 35.23 -37.69
CA ARG A 375 -44.00 34.48 -36.74
C ARG A 375 -43.53 33.06 -36.37
N ALA A 376 -43.06 32.80 -35.18
CA ALA A 376 -43.82 32.24 -34.05
C ALA A 376 -42.95 31.70 -32.91
N ALA A 377 -43.33 32.12 -31.71
CA ALA A 377 -43.44 31.41 -30.46
C ALA A 377 -42.15 30.92 -29.72
N ARG A 378 -41.68 31.72 -28.78
CA ARG A 378 -41.82 31.57 -27.34
C ARG A 378 -41.60 30.15 -26.72
N LYS A 379 -40.49 29.97 -26.00
CA LYS A 379 -40.58 29.49 -24.61
C LYS A 379 -39.34 29.91 -23.84
N THR A 380 -39.55 30.73 -22.86
CA THR A 380 -38.64 31.06 -21.75
C THR A 380 -38.45 29.85 -20.88
N VAL A 381 -37.20 29.47 -20.59
CA VAL A 381 -36.82 28.75 -19.37
C VAL A 381 -35.67 29.51 -18.76
N SER A 382 -35.93 29.95 -17.55
CA SER A 382 -35.05 30.69 -16.65
C SER A 382 -33.74 29.97 -16.37
N GLY A 383 -32.69 30.76 -16.27
CA GLY A 383 -31.37 30.32 -15.88
C GLY A 383 -31.34 29.79 -14.46
N SER A 384 -30.58 28.74 -14.30
CA SER A 384 -30.02 28.32 -13.03
C SER A 384 -28.52 28.49 -13.17
N GLN A 385 -27.99 29.38 -12.35
CA GLN A 385 -26.57 29.55 -12.11
C GLN A 385 -26.03 28.22 -11.62
N ASN A 386 -25.08 27.63 -12.34
CA ASN A 386 -24.20 26.63 -11.83
C ASN A 386 -23.12 27.37 -11.03
N ASP A 387 -23.26 27.35 -9.73
CA ASP A 387 -22.16 27.60 -8.81
C ASP A 387 -21.18 26.44 -8.96
N ASP A 388 -20.03 26.73 -9.54
CA ASP A 388 -18.86 25.85 -9.53
C ASP A 388 -18.39 25.67 -8.08
N VAL A 389 -18.79 24.56 -7.45
CA VAL A 389 -18.28 24.14 -6.15
C VAL A 389 -16.86 23.64 -6.34
N VAL A 390 -15.90 24.43 -5.87
CA VAL A 390 -14.50 24.04 -5.70
C VAL A 390 -14.46 22.91 -4.65
N PRO A 391 -13.90 21.72 -4.94
CA PRO A 391 -13.79 20.69 -3.93
C PRO A 391 -12.65 21.02 -2.96
N GLY A 392 -12.98 21.21 -1.67
CA GLY A 392 -12.06 20.84 -0.61
C GLY A 392 -11.42 21.91 0.25
N GLU A 393 -12.17 22.82 0.83
CA GLU A 393 -11.77 23.41 2.12
C GLU A 393 -12.41 22.58 3.24
N LEU A 394 -11.57 21.89 4.02
CA LEU A 394 -12.00 21.26 5.27
C LEU A 394 -12.44 22.38 6.24
N SER A 395 -13.55 22.16 6.95
CA SER A 395 -13.96 23.07 8.01
C SER A 395 -12.84 23.21 9.06
N PRO A 396 -12.74 24.35 9.76
CA PRO A 396 -11.76 24.55 10.85
C PRO A 396 -11.79 23.42 11.89
N GLU A 397 -12.96 22.80 12.10
CA GLU A 397 -13.16 21.67 13.01
C GLU A 397 -12.53 20.37 12.49
N ALA A 398 -12.58 20.14 11.19
CA ALA A 398 -11.90 19.00 10.57
C ALA A 398 -10.37 19.15 10.57
N ALA A 399 -9.89 20.40 10.43
CA ALA A 399 -8.46 20.71 10.54
C ALA A 399 -7.96 20.49 12.00
N ALA A 400 -8.74 20.87 13.01
CA ALA A 400 -8.43 20.62 14.42
C ALA A 400 -8.37 19.11 14.71
N PHE A 401 -9.28 18.32 14.15
CA PHE A 401 -9.30 16.85 14.29
C PHE A 401 -7.96 16.19 13.91
N TRP A 402 -7.35 16.64 12.80
CA TRP A 402 -6.11 16.05 12.32
C TRP A 402 -4.85 16.64 12.96
N LEU A 403 -4.88 17.91 13.35
CA LEU A 403 -3.77 18.55 14.04
C LEU A 403 -3.58 18.02 15.46
N GLU A 404 -4.67 17.71 16.18
CA GLU A 404 -4.62 17.18 17.54
C GLU A 404 -4.35 15.67 17.59
N ALA A 405 -4.74 14.91 16.57
CA ALA A 405 -4.36 13.50 16.44
C ALA A 405 -2.82 13.29 16.41
N GLY A 406 -2.05 14.37 16.13
CA GLY A 406 -0.59 14.38 16.17
C GLY A 406 0.05 15.06 17.38
N ALA A 407 -0.74 15.67 18.29
CA ALA A 407 -0.22 16.45 19.44
C ALA A 407 -0.63 15.82 20.77
N GLY A 408 -0.06 14.66 21.12
CA GLY A 408 -0.15 14.11 22.47
C GLY A 408 0.43 15.09 23.51
N SER A 409 -0.36 15.41 24.52
CA SER A 409 -0.03 16.32 25.59
C SER A 409 1.20 15.86 26.38
N LYS A 410 2.17 16.76 26.56
CA LYS A 410 3.43 16.56 27.26
C LYS A 410 3.34 16.28 28.78
N LYS A 411 2.15 16.29 29.38
CA LYS A 411 1.98 16.28 30.83
C LYS A 411 1.53 14.94 31.46
N SER A 412 1.17 13.94 30.65
CA SER A 412 0.63 12.66 31.15
C SER A 412 1.64 11.50 31.21
N ILE A 413 2.84 11.67 30.64
CA ILE A 413 3.80 10.55 30.47
C ILE A 413 4.67 10.36 31.73
N ASP A 414 4.97 11.41 32.47
CA ASP A 414 5.83 11.33 33.65
C ASP A 414 5.12 10.67 34.86
N ASP A 415 3.79 10.76 34.95
CA ASP A 415 3.01 10.13 36.03
C ASP A 415 2.72 8.63 35.81
N PHE A 416 2.78 8.17 34.55
CA PHE A 416 2.47 6.78 34.22
C PHE A 416 3.65 5.82 34.43
N CYS A 417 4.89 6.30 34.30
CA CYS A 417 6.09 5.46 34.52
C CYS A 417 6.31 5.04 35.97
N GLN A 418 5.61 5.61 36.94
CA GLN A 418 5.76 5.28 38.36
C GLN A 418 4.71 4.30 38.91
N SER A 419 3.72 3.85 38.15
CA SER A 419 2.61 3.03 38.67
C SER A 419 2.42 1.66 38.04
N VAL A 420 3.34 1.15 37.21
CA VAL A 420 3.19 -0.17 36.60
C VAL A 420 4.01 -1.20 37.35
N GLU A 421 3.35 -1.88 38.30
CA GLU A 421 3.77 -3.19 38.79
C GLU A 421 3.70 -4.22 37.64
N SER A 422 4.69 -5.10 37.59
CA SER A 422 4.93 -6.08 36.51
C SER A 422 3.72 -6.96 36.22
N PRO A 423 3.33 -7.14 34.94
CA PRO A 423 2.27 -8.09 34.60
C PRO A 423 2.75 -9.54 34.66
N PRO A 424 1.85 -10.51 34.93
CA PRO A 424 2.19 -11.93 35.01
C PRO A 424 2.66 -12.47 33.65
N GLN A 425 3.71 -13.29 33.70
CA GLN A 425 4.27 -13.98 32.54
C GLN A 425 3.25 -14.96 31.97
N VAL A 426 2.80 -14.76 30.76
CA VAL A 426 2.06 -15.75 29.97
C VAL A 426 3.07 -16.38 29.03
N GLU A 427 3.43 -17.62 29.31
CA GLU A 427 4.26 -18.47 28.45
C GLU A 427 3.52 -18.74 27.14
N ILE A 428 4.03 -18.23 26.02
CA ILE A 428 3.64 -18.63 24.68
C ILE A 428 4.73 -19.58 24.16
N PRO A 429 4.42 -20.82 23.77
CA PRO A 429 5.43 -21.77 23.33
C PRO A 429 5.80 -21.52 21.86
N TYR A 430 6.76 -20.65 21.61
CA TYR A 430 7.50 -20.64 20.35
C TYR A 430 8.90 -21.14 20.62
N ARG A 431 9.19 -22.38 20.20
CA ARG A 431 10.53 -22.94 20.15
C ARG A 431 11.34 -22.22 19.09
N PHE A 432 12.20 -21.29 19.52
CA PHE A 432 13.36 -20.88 18.74
C PHE A 432 14.54 -21.77 19.09
N TRP A 433 15.21 -22.30 18.07
CA TRP A 433 16.46 -23.03 18.17
C TRP A 433 17.58 -22.02 18.47
N PRO A 434 18.45 -22.26 19.47
CA PRO A 434 19.56 -21.36 19.76
C PRO A 434 20.64 -21.51 18.69
N VAL A 435 21.12 -20.38 18.16
CA VAL A 435 22.38 -20.33 17.41
C VAL A 435 23.50 -20.20 18.41
N ASP A 436 24.29 -21.28 18.52
CA ASP A 436 25.49 -21.36 19.35
C ASP A 436 26.64 -20.61 18.64
N HIS A 437 27.13 -19.54 19.25
CA HIS A 437 28.32 -18.80 18.86
C HIS A 437 29.52 -19.23 19.65
N SER A 438 29.97 -20.45 19.48
CA SER A 438 31.27 -20.87 20.03
C SER A 438 31.85 -21.99 19.19
N ILE A 439 32.74 -21.63 18.26
CA ILE A 439 33.95 -22.44 17.96
C ILE A 439 34.91 -21.56 17.10
N PRO A 440 36.23 -21.66 17.28
CA PRO A 440 37.29 -20.71 17.03
C PRO A 440 37.64 -20.45 15.56
#